data_3d1d8eb1e435acf12a6a6fe46e3e6b47
#
_entry.id   3d1d8eb1e435acf12a6a6fe46e3e6b47
#
_cell.length_a   1.000
_cell.length_b   1.000
_cell.length_c   1.000
_cell.angle_alpha   90.00
_cell.angle_beta   90.00
_cell.angle_gamma   90.00
#
_symmetry.space_group_name_H-M   'P 1'
#
loop_
_entity.id
_entity.type
_entity.pdbx_description
1 polymer ?
#
loop_
_entity_poly.entity_id
_entity_poly.type
_entity_poly.pdbx_seq_one_letter_code
_entity_poly.pdbx_strand_id
1 'polypeptide(L)'
;MSKLAFIFPGQGAQKAGMGKDFYENSEAARSFFDQAQKILDFDLKEMCFGEHEELNLTEYTQPCMVSVCLAIVQELKKRGINPDITAGLSLGEYAAVAAAGGMNELDAIKLVRRRGILMQSTVPAGEGAMAAVLGLDAKKIEEILESFENVWIANYNCPGQIVITGLTNEVKQASLALKEAGAKRVVELKVSGPFHSLLLKPAGEALLKEMESMSFSTLQVPYVANATAEIVTDSKKISTFFAKGIYSSVRWQQSIETMLENGVDT
;
A
#
# COMPACT_ATOMS: atom_id res chain seq x y z
N MET A 1 -2.82 26.13 -14.05
CA MET A 1 -1.71 25.22 -14.44
C MET A 1 -2.17 23.81 -14.11
N SER A 2 -1.89 22.85 -15.00
CA SER A 2 -2.10 21.42 -14.77
C SER A 2 -1.34 20.98 -13.52
N LYS A 3 -1.95 20.16 -12.64
CA LYS A 3 -1.28 19.57 -11.47
C LYS A 3 -1.04 18.09 -11.70
N LEU A 4 0.21 17.70 -11.53
CA LEU A 4 0.67 16.32 -11.71
C LEU A 4 0.67 15.58 -10.38
N ALA A 5 0.01 14.43 -10.31
CA ALA A 5 0.13 13.51 -9.20
C ALA A 5 1.04 12.33 -9.54
N PHE A 6 1.90 11.92 -8.61
CA PHE A 6 2.51 10.58 -8.65
C PHE A 6 1.70 9.64 -7.77
N ILE A 7 1.17 8.58 -8.37
CA ILE A 7 0.43 7.53 -7.66
C ILE A 7 1.19 6.21 -7.70
N PHE A 8 1.22 5.53 -6.55
CA PHE A 8 2.00 4.31 -6.36
C PHE A 8 1.10 3.11 -6.07
N PRO A 9 1.32 1.97 -6.76
CA PRO A 9 0.49 0.78 -6.59
C PRO A 9 0.69 0.12 -5.23
N GLY A 10 -0.33 -0.64 -4.81
CA GLY A 10 -0.29 -1.53 -3.67
C GLY A 10 0.11 -2.96 -4.03
N GLN A 11 0.20 -3.82 -3.00
CA GLN A 11 0.43 -5.27 -3.15
C GLN A 11 -0.66 -5.88 -4.06
N GLY A 12 -0.25 -6.79 -4.95
CA GLY A 12 -1.08 -7.38 -5.99
C GLY A 12 -0.70 -6.90 -7.40
N ALA A 13 0.10 -5.82 -7.53
CA ALA A 13 0.61 -5.33 -8.81
C ALA A 13 2.00 -5.89 -9.16
N GLN A 14 2.65 -6.65 -8.24
CA GLN A 14 3.95 -7.27 -8.48
C GLN A 14 3.88 -8.32 -9.59
N LYS A 15 4.93 -8.39 -10.38
CA LYS A 15 5.12 -9.42 -11.40
C LYS A 15 6.60 -9.66 -11.67
N ALA A 16 6.97 -10.85 -12.10
CA ALA A 16 8.31 -11.15 -12.59
C ALA A 16 8.71 -10.18 -13.71
N GLY A 17 9.93 -9.73 -13.70
CA GLY A 17 10.48 -8.74 -14.66
C GLY A 17 10.20 -7.29 -14.31
N MET A 18 9.49 -6.98 -13.20
CA MET A 18 9.18 -5.59 -12.83
C MET A 18 10.45 -4.76 -12.59
N GLY A 19 10.55 -3.61 -13.26
CA GLY A 19 11.67 -2.67 -13.14
C GLY A 19 12.93 -3.07 -13.89
N LYS A 20 12.98 -4.25 -14.56
CA LYS A 20 14.16 -4.71 -15.30
C LYS A 20 14.52 -3.79 -16.45
N ASP A 21 13.54 -3.34 -17.19
CA ASP A 21 13.70 -2.38 -18.30
C ASP A 21 14.28 -1.04 -17.83
N PHE A 22 13.84 -0.52 -16.67
CA PHE A 22 14.44 0.66 -16.05
C PHE A 22 15.87 0.41 -15.57
N TYR A 23 16.14 -0.74 -14.96
CA TYR A 23 17.51 -1.12 -14.55
C TYR A 23 18.47 -1.18 -15.74
N GLU A 24 18.05 -1.75 -16.87
CA GLU A 24 18.85 -1.91 -18.06
C GLU A 24 19.08 -0.59 -18.82
N ASN A 25 18.09 0.30 -18.87
CA ASN A 25 18.08 1.47 -19.74
C ASN A 25 18.22 2.83 -19.02
N SER A 26 18.21 2.86 -17.68
CA SER A 26 18.38 4.08 -16.89
C SER A 26 19.51 3.93 -15.88
N GLU A 27 20.54 4.78 -16.00
CA GLU A 27 21.65 4.83 -15.04
C GLU A 27 21.17 5.24 -13.64
N ALA A 28 20.19 6.19 -13.57
CA ALA A 28 19.62 6.63 -12.29
C ALA A 28 18.86 5.50 -11.59
N ALA A 29 18.01 4.77 -12.31
CA ALA A 29 17.29 3.62 -11.78
C ALA A 29 18.24 2.49 -11.37
N ARG A 30 19.24 2.17 -12.21
CA ARG A 30 20.26 1.16 -11.92
C ARG A 30 21.02 1.48 -10.64
N SER A 31 21.54 2.71 -10.53
CA SER A 31 22.25 3.16 -9.32
C SER A 31 21.42 3.03 -8.07
N PHE A 32 20.14 3.36 -8.17
CA PHE A 32 19.21 3.23 -7.04
C PHE A 32 18.95 1.77 -6.65
N PHE A 33 18.71 0.88 -7.64
CA PHE A 33 18.58 -0.57 -7.39
C PHE A 33 19.82 -1.15 -6.70
N ASP A 34 21.01 -0.75 -7.14
CA ASP A 34 22.27 -1.22 -6.57
C ASP A 34 22.49 -0.71 -5.14
N GLN A 35 21.95 0.46 -4.78
CA GLN A 35 21.95 0.95 -3.41
C GLN A 35 20.91 0.19 -2.57
N ALA A 36 19.70 -0.02 -3.08
CA ALA A 36 18.64 -0.78 -2.41
C ALA A 36 19.07 -2.24 -2.14
N GLN A 37 19.78 -2.87 -3.09
CA GLN A 37 20.33 -4.21 -2.91
C GLN A 37 21.25 -4.33 -1.69
N LYS A 38 22.03 -3.30 -1.36
CA LYS A 38 23.00 -3.32 -0.26
C LYS A 38 22.35 -3.29 1.14
N ILE A 39 21.11 -2.86 1.22
CA ILE A 39 20.40 -2.69 2.49
C ILE A 39 19.38 -3.79 2.78
N LEU A 40 19.15 -4.69 1.83
CA LEU A 40 18.23 -5.82 1.96
C LEU A 40 19.00 -7.12 2.22
N ASP A 41 18.36 -8.03 2.93
CA ASP A 41 18.86 -9.34 3.35
C ASP A 41 18.62 -10.45 2.31
N PHE A 42 18.19 -10.08 1.10
CA PHE A 42 17.94 -10.99 -0.03
C PHE A 42 18.37 -10.34 -1.36
N ASP A 43 18.45 -11.14 -2.43
CA ASP A 43 18.77 -10.63 -3.77
C ASP A 43 17.54 -9.94 -4.38
N LEU A 44 17.54 -8.59 -4.31
CA LEU A 44 16.45 -7.74 -4.81
C LEU A 44 16.26 -7.88 -6.33
N LYS A 45 17.37 -7.94 -7.08
CA LYS A 45 17.32 -8.02 -8.55
C LYS A 45 16.80 -9.37 -9.00
N GLU A 46 17.32 -10.43 -8.42
CA GLU A 46 16.82 -11.77 -8.71
C GLU A 46 15.33 -11.90 -8.38
N MET A 47 14.92 -11.39 -7.20
CA MET A 47 13.51 -11.42 -6.77
C MET A 47 12.59 -10.60 -7.68
N CYS A 48 13.03 -9.43 -8.17
CA CYS A 48 12.21 -8.57 -9.04
C CYS A 48 12.20 -9.05 -10.50
N PHE A 49 13.33 -9.57 -11.01
CA PHE A 49 13.51 -9.85 -12.45
C PHE A 49 13.22 -11.30 -12.81
N GLY A 50 13.41 -12.22 -11.87
CA GLY A 50 13.14 -13.66 -12.03
C GLY A 50 11.71 -14.05 -11.72
N GLU A 51 11.39 -15.33 -11.95
CA GLU A 51 10.12 -15.95 -11.57
C GLU A 51 10.29 -16.65 -10.21
N HIS A 52 9.80 -16.02 -9.15
CA HIS A 52 9.90 -16.52 -7.77
C HIS A 52 8.55 -16.49 -7.09
N GLU A 53 8.14 -17.62 -6.52
CA GLU A 53 6.88 -17.70 -5.75
C GLU A 53 6.94 -16.81 -4.51
N GLU A 54 8.13 -16.66 -3.91
CA GLU A 54 8.40 -15.83 -2.74
C GLU A 54 8.09 -14.34 -3.00
N LEU A 55 8.12 -13.88 -4.25
CA LEU A 55 7.70 -12.52 -4.61
C LEU A 55 6.26 -12.22 -4.16
N ASN A 56 5.42 -13.25 -3.97
CA ASN A 56 4.04 -13.11 -3.48
C ASN A 56 3.92 -13.13 -1.95
N LEU A 57 5.00 -13.40 -1.22
CA LEU A 57 5.04 -13.26 0.22
C LEU A 57 5.18 -11.78 0.59
N THR A 58 4.32 -11.30 1.49
CA THR A 58 4.22 -9.88 1.85
C THR A 58 5.56 -9.26 2.23
N GLU A 59 6.39 -10.00 2.95
CA GLU A 59 7.72 -9.55 3.38
C GLU A 59 8.71 -9.30 2.23
N TYR A 60 8.55 -9.95 1.07
CA TYR A 60 9.34 -9.72 -0.14
C TYR A 60 8.65 -8.78 -1.13
N THR A 61 7.32 -8.93 -1.29
CA THR A 61 6.54 -8.08 -2.19
C THR A 61 6.76 -6.60 -1.89
N GLN A 62 6.68 -6.23 -0.60
CA GLN A 62 6.69 -4.83 -0.21
C GLN A 62 8.02 -4.12 -0.53
N PRO A 63 9.20 -4.59 -0.11
CA PRO A 63 10.46 -3.94 -0.46
C PRO A 63 10.75 -3.99 -1.96
N CYS A 64 10.39 -5.07 -2.67
CA CYS A 64 10.56 -5.17 -4.11
C CYS A 64 9.76 -4.08 -4.85
N MET A 65 8.48 -3.96 -4.57
CA MET A 65 7.62 -2.97 -5.22
C MET A 65 8.04 -1.54 -4.93
N VAL A 66 8.35 -1.21 -3.67
CA VAL A 66 8.79 0.14 -3.30
C VAL A 66 10.14 0.46 -3.96
N SER A 67 11.06 -0.51 -4.05
CA SER A 67 12.33 -0.33 -4.76
C SER A 67 12.13 -0.01 -6.25
N VAL A 68 11.24 -0.75 -6.93
CA VAL A 68 10.89 -0.49 -8.33
C VAL A 68 10.26 0.89 -8.50
N CYS A 69 9.27 1.23 -7.67
CA CYS A 69 8.60 2.54 -7.72
C CYS A 69 9.59 3.68 -7.55
N LEU A 70 10.48 3.61 -6.55
CA LEU A 70 11.44 4.67 -6.27
C LEU A 70 12.56 4.73 -7.33
N ALA A 71 12.97 3.60 -7.91
CA ALA A 71 13.88 3.59 -9.05
C ALA A 71 13.31 4.33 -10.27
N ILE A 72 12.01 4.15 -10.55
CA ILE A 72 11.31 4.91 -11.60
C ILE A 72 11.28 6.39 -11.25
N VAL A 73 11.03 6.75 -10.00
CA VAL A 73 11.05 8.15 -9.53
C VAL A 73 12.41 8.80 -9.77
N GLN A 74 13.55 8.07 -9.58
CA GLN A 74 14.87 8.62 -9.88
C GLN A 74 15.01 9.03 -11.36
N GLU A 75 14.51 8.20 -12.27
CA GLU A 75 14.55 8.53 -13.71
C GLU A 75 13.65 9.72 -14.05
N LEU A 76 12.45 9.80 -13.46
CA LEU A 76 11.55 10.92 -13.66
C LEU A 76 12.15 12.24 -13.14
N LYS A 77 12.73 12.23 -11.93
CA LYS A 77 13.44 13.38 -11.35
C LYS A 77 14.61 13.84 -12.23
N LYS A 78 15.40 12.89 -12.76
CA LYS A 78 16.50 13.18 -13.71
C LYS A 78 16.01 13.89 -14.97
N ARG A 79 14.78 13.61 -15.41
CA ARG A 79 14.13 14.27 -16.56
C ARG A 79 13.41 15.57 -16.20
N GLY A 80 13.46 16.00 -14.94
CA GLY A 80 12.79 17.21 -14.47
C GLY A 80 11.28 17.04 -14.29
N ILE A 81 10.77 15.79 -14.28
CA ILE A 81 9.36 15.50 -14.04
C ILE A 81 9.17 15.29 -12.55
N ASN A 82 8.48 16.23 -11.89
CA ASN A 82 8.23 16.22 -10.46
C ASN A 82 6.72 16.33 -10.18
N PRO A 83 6.21 15.68 -9.14
CA PRO A 83 4.80 15.77 -8.79
C PRO A 83 4.48 17.06 -8.04
N ASP A 84 3.23 17.51 -8.12
CA ASP A 84 2.64 18.55 -7.25
C ASP A 84 2.02 17.92 -5.98
N ILE A 85 1.66 16.63 -6.04
CA ILE A 85 1.11 15.84 -4.94
C ILE A 85 1.43 14.37 -5.17
N THR A 86 1.50 13.60 -4.09
CA THR A 86 1.71 12.14 -4.18
C THR A 86 0.63 11.37 -3.43
N ALA A 87 0.34 10.15 -3.87
CA ALA A 87 -0.51 9.20 -3.17
C ALA A 87 -0.08 7.77 -3.47
N GLY A 88 -0.38 6.83 -2.58
CA GLY A 88 -0.05 5.43 -2.82
C GLY A 88 -1.03 4.51 -2.11
N LEU A 89 -1.37 3.40 -2.74
CA LEU A 89 -2.30 2.43 -2.18
C LEU A 89 -1.56 1.51 -1.20
N SER A 90 -1.91 1.54 0.09
CA SER A 90 -1.32 0.70 1.15
C SER A 90 0.21 0.83 1.20
N LEU A 91 0.96 -0.17 0.75
CA LEU A 91 2.43 -0.10 0.71
C LEU A 91 2.94 1.05 -0.18
N GLY A 92 2.19 1.43 -1.19
CA GLY A 92 2.53 2.55 -2.06
C GLY A 92 2.60 3.90 -1.36
N GLU A 93 1.92 4.06 -0.20
CA GLU A 93 1.99 5.27 0.62
C GLU A 93 3.42 5.58 1.08
N TYR A 94 4.24 4.54 1.32
CA TYR A 94 5.65 4.70 1.69
C TYR A 94 6.49 5.25 0.54
N ALA A 95 6.25 4.77 -0.68
CA ALA A 95 6.86 5.34 -1.88
C ALA A 95 6.37 6.78 -2.14
N ALA A 96 5.10 7.07 -1.89
CA ALA A 96 4.53 8.40 -2.01
C ALA A 96 5.19 9.40 -1.06
N VAL A 97 5.33 9.04 0.23
CA VAL A 97 6.00 9.89 1.23
C VAL A 97 7.47 10.09 0.90
N ALA A 98 8.18 9.05 0.45
CA ALA A 98 9.58 9.16 0.04
C ALA A 98 9.73 10.05 -1.22
N ALA A 99 8.87 9.88 -2.21
CA ALA A 99 8.86 10.72 -3.43
C ALA A 99 8.53 12.19 -3.11
N ALA A 100 7.68 12.44 -2.09
CA ALA A 100 7.35 13.76 -1.58
C ALA A 100 8.47 14.38 -0.72
N GLY A 101 9.58 13.67 -0.47
CA GLY A 101 10.71 14.14 0.34
C GLY A 101 10.51 14.00 1.85
N GLY A 102 9.42 13.36 2.31
CA GLY A 102 9.10 13.21 3.73
C GLY A 102 9.98 12.20 4.47
N MET A 103 10.66 11.31 3.75
CA MET A 103 11.63 10.37 4.32
C MET A 103 12.69 9.97 3.28
N ASN A 104 13.82 9.45 3.78
CA ASN A 104 14.85 8.90 2.90
C ASN A 104 14.32 7.68 2.14
N GLU A 105 14.63 7.57 0.86
CA GLU A 105 14.11 6.54 -0.04
C GLU A 105 14.59 5.12 0.34
N LEU A 106 15.86 4.98 0.80
CA LEU A 106 16.38 3.70 1.27
C LEU A 106 15.78 3.30 2.64
N ASP A 107 15.48 4.28 3.50
CA ASP A 107 14.80 4.01 4.75
C ASP A 107 13.34 3.60 4.53
N ALA A 108 12.67 4.12 3.50
CA ALA A 108 11.35 3.63 3.08
C ALA A 108 11.40 2.13 2.73
N ILE A 109 12.42 1.68 1.99
CA ILE A 109 12.59 0.27 1.62
C ILE A 109 12.83 -0.61 2.86
N LYS A 110 13.69 -0.19 3.79
CA LYS A 110 13.89 -0.91 5.06
C LYS A 110 12.61 -1.00 5.87
N LEU A 111 11.89 0.11 5.97
CA LEU A 111 10.66 0.19 6.76
C LEU A 111 9.56 -0.74 6.18
N VAL A 112 9.37 -0.78 4.85
CA VAL A 112 8.39 -1.70 4.26
C VAL A 112 8.82 -3.17 4.32
N ARG A 113 10.13 -3.48 4.36
CA ARG A 113 10.62 -4.83 4.68
C ARG A 113 10.15 -5.26 6.08
N ARG A 114 10.34 -4.38 7.07
CA ARG A 114 9.87 -4.62 8.44
C ARG A 114 8.35 -4.69 8.52
N ARG A 115 7.66 -3.76 7.84
CA ARG A 115 6.19 -3.76 7.73
C ARG A 115 5.66 -5.09 7.19
N GLY A 116 6.26 -5.61 6.13
CA GLY A 116 5.86 -6.88 5.51
C GLY A 116 5.99 -8.05 6.47
N ILE A 117 7.12 -8.14 7.19
CA ILE A 117 7.37 -9.16 8.22
C ILE A 117 6.32 -9.05 9.35
N LEU A 118 6.10 -7.86 9.89
CA LEU A 118 5.13 -7.64 10.97
C LEU A 118 3.70 -8.00 10.56
N MET A 119 3.28 -7.57 9.37
CA MET A 119 1.94 -7.87 8.86
C MET A 119 1.74 -9.37 8.60
N GLN A 120 2.77 -10.07 8.11
CA GLN A 120 2.70 -11.50 7.82
C GLN A 120 2.70 -12.37 9.07
N SER A 121 3.40 -11.93 10.13
CA SER A 121 3.59 -12.71 11.36
C SER A 121 2.53 -12.46 12.44
N THR A 122 1.76 -11.36 12.36
CA THR A 122 0.84 -10.95 13.43
C THR A 122 -0.39 -11.85 13.55
N VAL A 123 -0.90 -12.34 12.42
CA VAL A 123 -2.02 -13.30 12.40
C VAL A 123 -1.55 -14.59 11.76
N PRO A 124 -1.76 -15.75 12.42
CA PRO A 124 -1.38 -17.03 11.86
C PRO A 124 -1.98 -17.29 10.47
N ALA A 125 -1.20 -17.95 9.61
CA ALA A 125 -1.66 -18.27 8.26
C ALA A 125 -2.96 -19.09 8.28
N GLY A 126 -3.94 -18.67 7.49
CA GLY A 126 -5.26 -19.30 7.38
C GLY A 126 -6.31 -18.80 8.39
N GLU A 127 -5.92 -18.05 9.42
CA GLU A 127 -6.89 -17.47 10.37
C GLU A 127 -7.56 -16.21 9.82
N GLY A 128 -6.90 -15.50 8.92
CA GLY A 128 -7.43 -14.31 8.27
C GLY A 128 -7.68 -14.48 6.79
N ALA A 129 -8.63 -13.75 6.24
CA ALA A 129 -8.98 -13.74 4.82
C ALA A 129 -9.37 -12.34 4.33
N MET A 130 -9.33 -12.17 3.03
CA MET A 130 -9.84 -10.99 2.33
C MET A 130 -10.67 -11.39 1.11
N ALA A 131 -11.69 -10.60 0.78
CA ALA A 131 -12.50 -10.84 -0.41
C ALA A 131 -12.85 -9.51 -1.10
N ALA A 132 -12.76 -9.50 -2.43
CA ALA A 132 -13.19 -8.38 -3.26
C ALA A 132 -14.69 -8.49 -3.56
N VAL A 133 -15.45 -7.48 -3.20
CA VAL A 133 -16.89 -7.34 -3.45
C VAL A 133 -17.08 -6.41 -4.63
N LEU A 134 -17.74 -6.88 -5.67
CA LEU A 134 -17.95 -6.16 -6.93
C LEU A 134 -19.42 -5.86 -7.16
N GLY A 135 -19.72 -4.64 -7.56
CA GLY A 135 -21.04 -4.21 -8.03
C GLY A 135 -22.08 -4.01 -6.93
N LEU A 136 -21.64 -3.79 -5.70
CA LEU A 136 -22.49 -3.39 -4.57
C LEU A 136 -21.99 -2.04 -4.03
N ASP A 137 -22.91 -1.20 -3.59
CA ASP A 137 -22.62 0.10 -3.00
C ASP A 137 -21.92 -0.03 -1.65
N ALA A 138 -20.95 0.87 -1.37
CA ALA A 138 -20.15 0.84 -0.14
C ALA A 138 -21.00 0.92 1.13
N LYS A 139 -22.01 1.82 1.14
CA LYS A 139 -22.91 2.00 2.30
C LYS A 139 -23.69 0.73 2.61
N LYS A 140 -24.16 0.03 1.56
CA LYS A 140 -24.85 -1.25 1.74
C LYS A 140 -23.94 -2.35 2.27
N ILE A 141 -22.67 -2.35 1.86
CA ILE A 141 -21.68 -3.27 2.42
C ILE A 141 -21.44 -2.95 3.89
N GLU A 142 -21.25 -1.68 4.26
CA GLU A 142 -21.09 -1.23 5.65
C GLU A 142 -22.25 -1.70 6.52
N GLU A 143 -23.49 -1.48 6.10
CA GLU A 143 -24.71 -1.90 6.83
C GLU A 143 -24.76 -3.42 7.07
N ILE A 144 -24.35 -4.23 6.08
CA ILE A 144 -24.31 -5.69 6.22
C ILE A 144 -23.21 -6.13 7.19
N LEU A 145 -22.05 -5.47 7.11
CA LEU A 145 -20.91 -5.81 7.96
C LEU A 145 -21.14 -5.48 9.45
N GLU A 146 -22.07 -4.60 9.79
CA GLU A 146 -22.46 -4.36 11.20
C GLU A 146 -22.93 -5.63 11.94
N SER A 147 -23.35 -6.66 11.21
CA SER A 147 -23.76 -7.96 11.76
C SER A 147 -22.57 -8.90 12.06
N PHE A 148 -21.34 -8.51 11.75
CA PHE A 148 -20.14 -9.31 11.92
C PHE A 148 -19.15 -8.59 12.84
N GLU A 149 -18.64 -9.29 13.85
CA GLU A 149 -17.75 -8.70 14.85
C GLU A 149 -16.32 -8.51 14.32
N ASN A 150 -15.85 -9.47 13.50
CA ASN A 150 -14.46 -9.53 13.05
C ASN A 150 -14.34 -9.45 11.53
N VAL A 151 -15.19 -8.65 10.88
CA VAL A 151 -15.08 -8.32 9.45
C VAL A 151 -15.14 -6.81 9.26
N TRP A 152 -14.24 -6.28 8.47
CA TRP A 152 -14.11 -4.85 8.20
C TRP A 152 -13.95 -4.60 6.70
N ILE A 153 -14.11 -3.36 6.28
CA ILE A 153 -13.67 -2.93 4.95
C ILE A 153 -12.16 -2.67 5.01
N ALA A 154 -11.42 -3.40 4.17
CA ALA A 154 -9.99 -3.21 3.97
C ALA A 154 -9.71 -2.05 3.00
N ASN A 155 -10.42 -2.01 1.86
CA ASN A 155 -10.18 -1.02 0.82
C ASN A 155 -11.47 -0.51 0.20
N TYR A 156 -11.57 0.80 0.05
CA TYR A 156 -12.48 1.48 -0.87
C TYR A 156 -11.69 1.76 -2.16
N ASN A 157 -11.71 0.84 -3.12
CA ASN A 157 -10.85 0.95 -4.32
C ASN A 157 -11.41 1.92 -5.36
N CYS A 158 -12.68 1.77 -5.69
CA CYS A 158 -13.43 2.65 -6.58
C CYS A 158 -14.93 2.37 -6.42
N PRO A 159 -15.83 3.18 -7.02
CA PRO A 159 -17.26 2.92 -6.98
C PRO A 159 -17.58 1.48 -7.43
N GLY A 160 -18.22 0.71 -6.55
CA GLY A 160 -18.59 -0.68 -6.80
C GLY A 160 -17.45 -1.70 -6.70
N GLN A 161 -16.28 -1.33 -6.17
CA GLN A 161 -15.19 -2.27 -5.85
C GLN A 161 -14.66 -2.02 -4.44
N ILE A 162 -15.07 -2.84 -3.51
CA ILE A 162 -14.71 -2.80 -2.08
C ILE A 162 -14.02 -4.13 -1.72
N VAL A 163 -13.02 -4.05 -0.86
CA VAL A 163 -12.39 -5.26 -0.29
C VAL A 163 -12.77 -5.37 1.17
N ILE A 164 -13.28 -6.53 1.58
CA ILE A 164 -13.53 -6.88 2.98
C ILE A 164 -12.40 -7.74 3.52
N THR A 165 -12.18 -7.71 4.82
CA THR A 165 -11.09 -8.37 5.54
C THR A 165 -11.54 -8.80 6.93
N GLY A 166 -10.97 -9.86 7.48
CA GLY A 166 -11.28 -10.30 8.84
C GLY A 166 -10.93 -11.76 9.09
N LEU A 167 -11.56 -12.35 10.09
CA LEU A 167 -11.41 -13.79 10.37
C LEU A 167 -12.00 -14.63 9.22
N THR A 168 -11.28 -15.67 8.82
CA THR A 168 -11.60 -16.50 7.64
C THR A 168 -13.05 -16.97 7.61
N ASN A 169 -13.57 -17.48 8.72
CA ASN A 169 -14.94 -18.00 8.78
C ASN A 169 -15.97 -16.89 8.65
N GLU A 170 -15.74 -15.73 9.30
CA GLU A 170 -16.67 -14.60 9.24
C GLU A 170 -16.63 -13.91 7.86
N VAL A 171 -15.45 -13.80 7.23
CA VAL A 171 -15.33 -13.29 5.85
C VAL A 171 -16.11 -14.18 4.86
N LYS A 172 -16.09 -15.51 5.04
CA LYS A 172 -16.90 -16.43 4.23
C LYS A 172 -18.39 -16.21 4.42
N GLN A 173 -18.86 -16.05 5.66
CA GLN A 173 -20.28 -15.77 5.97
C GLN A 173 -20.70 -14.39 5.43
N ALA A 174 -19.90 -13.35 5.65
CA ALA A 174 -20.14 -12.03 5.10
C ALA A 174 -20.19 -12.05 3.56
N SER A 175 -19.31 -12.82 2.92
CA SER A 175 -19.30 -13.00 1.46
C SER A 175 -20.58 -13.61 0.93
N LEU A 176 -21.21 -14.52 1.65
CA LEU A 176 -22.51 -15.10 1.29
C LEU A 176 -23.62 -14.06 1.46
N ALA A 177 -23.68 -13.36 2.60
CA ALA A 177 -24.65 -12.31 2.86
C ALA A 177 -24.60 -11.18 1.82
N LEU A 178 -23.37 -10.77 1.43
CA LEU A 178 -23.17 -9.76 0.40
C LEU A 178 -23.62 -10.21 -0.99
N LYS A 179 -23.45 -11.50 -1.33
CA LYS A 179 -24.00 -12.07 -2.58
C LYS A 179 -25.53 -12.06 -2.57
N GLU A 180 -26.16 -12.49 -1.48
CA GLU A 180 -27.61 -12.48 -1.31
C GLU A 180 -28.18 -11.05 -1.38
N ALA A 181 -27.41 -10.06 -0.90
CA ALA A 181 -27.77 -8.64 -0.97
C ALA A 181 -27.58 -8.01 -2.35
N GLY A 182 -27.09 -8.76 -3.34
CA GLY A 182 -27.02 -8.33 -4.74
C GLY A 182 -25.61 -7.96 -5.24
N ALA A 183 -24.55 -8.31 -4.51
CA ALA A 183 -23.18 -8.17 -5.07
C ALA A 183 -23.04 -9.02 -6.34
N LYS A 184 -22.57 -8.40 -7.43
CA LYS A 184 -22.38 -9.09 -8.73
C LYS A 184 -21.36 -10.23 -8.63
N ARG A 185 -20.31 -10.02 -7.84
CA ARG A 185 -19.28 -11.04 -7.57
C ARG A 185 -18.67 -10.76 -6.19
N VAL A 186 -18.32 -11.82 -5.47
CA VAL A 186 -17.44 -11.78 -4.31
C VAL A 186 -16.33 -12.80 -4.56
N VAL A 187 -15.08 -12.33 -4.60
CA VAL A 187 -13.91 -13.13 -4.98
C VAL A 187 -12.94 -13.13 -3.80
N GLU A 188 -12.65 -14.31 -3.27
CA GLU A 188 -11.61 -14.48 -2.26
C GLU A 188 -10.24 -14.13 -2.84
N LEU A 189 -9.45 -13.36 -2.09
CA LEU A 189 -8.13 -12.93 -2.50
C LEU A 189 -7.06 -13.91 -1.99
N LYS A 190 -6.07 -14.21 -2.83
CA LYS A 190 -4.91 -15.01 -2.44
C LYS A 190 -3.91 -14.14 -1.69
N VAL A 191 -4.16 -13.92 -0.39
CA VAL A 191 -3.32 -13.12 0.50
C VAL A 191 -3.00 -13.90 1.77
N SER A 192 -1.91 -13.55 2.45
CA SER A 192 -1.40 -14.26 3.62
C SER A 192 -2.05 -13.86 4.94
N GLY A 193 -2.95 -12.88 4.96
CA GLY A 193 -3.55 -12.41 6.21
C GLY A 193 -4.68 -11.39 6.04
N PRO A 194 -5.33 -11.00 7.15
CA PRO A 194 -6.46 -10.07 7.18
C PRO A 194 -5.97 -8.61 7.18
N PHE A 195 -5.33 -8.18 6.08
CA PHE A 195 -4.73 -6.85 6.00
C PHE A 195 -5.78 -5.75 6.15
N HIS A 196 -5.37 -4.62 6.75
CA HIS A 196 -6.23 -3.47 7.01
C HIS A 196 -7.43 -3.75 7.93
N SER A 197 -7.29 -4.70 8.86
CA SER A 197 -8.25 -5.01 9.91
C SER A 197 -7.71 -4.68 11.30
N LEU A 198 -8.58 -4.55 12.29
CA LEU A 198 -8.18 -4.35 13.69
C LEU A 198 -7.33 -5.51 14.25
N LEU A 199 -7.38 -6.70 13.64
CA LEU A 199 -6.51 -7.82 13.97
C LEU A 199 -5.01 -7.51 13.78
N LEU A 200 -4.67 -6.55 12.91
CA LEU A 200 -3.30 -6.09 12.68
C LEU A 200 -2.88 -4.88 13.53
N LYS A 201 -3.71 -4.45 14.49
CA LYS A 201 -3.34 -3.34 15.38
C LYS A 201 -2.00 -3.57 16.09
N PRO A 202 -1.67 -4.79 16.59
CA PRO A 202 -0.35 -5.04 17.18
C PRO A 202 0.81 -4.81 16.20
N ALA A 203 0.65 -5.17 14.91
CA ALA A 203 1.65 -4.87 13.87
C ALA A 203 1.84 -3.36 13.67
N GLY A 204 0.75 -2.59 13.68
CA GLY A 204 0.79 -1.13 13.59
C GLY A 204 1.52 -0.49 14.76
N GLU A 205 1.25 -0.95 15.98
CA GLU A 205 1.94 -0.49 17.20
C GLU A 205 3.43 -0.84 17.20
N ALA A 206 3.79 -2.06 16.75
CA ALA A 206 5.17 -2.48 16.61
C ALA A 206 5.92 -1.62 15.56
N LEU A 207 5.29 -1.34 14.41
CA LEU A 207 5.87 -0.49 13.38
C LEU A 207 6.04 0.95 13.88
N LEU A 208 5.08 1.49 14.63
CA LEU A 208 5.19 2.82 15.24
C LEU A 208 6.44 2.92 16.12
N LYS A 209 6.68 1.91 16.94
CA LYS A 209 7.85 1.83 17.82
C LYS A 209 9.16 1.78 17.02
N GLU A 210 9.21 1.05 15.90
CA GLU A 210 10.40 1.05 15.04
C GLU A 210 10.67 2.43 14.43
N MET A 211 9.61 3.18 14.10
CA MET A 211 9.72 4.54 13.55
C MET A 211 10.17 5.60 14.57
N GLU A 212 10.15 5.33 15.88
CA GLU A 212 10.66 6.27 16.89
C GLU A 212 12.15 6.64 16.69
N SER A 213 12.93 5.74 16.10
CA SER A 213 14.34 5.96 15.77
C SER A 213 14.56 6.58 14.38
N MET A 214 13.50 6.78 13.59
CA MET A 214 13.59 7.30 12.23
C MET A 214 13.37 8.82 12.19
N SER A 215 13.99 9.46 11.19
CA SER A 215 13.79 10.87 10.93
C SER A 215 12.88 11.09 9.73
N PHE A 216 11.81 11.85 9.94
CA PHE A 216 10.95 12.33 8.85
C PHE A 216 11.31 13.77 8.54
N SER A 217 11.53 14.06 7.26
CA SER A 217 11.89 15.39 6.74
C SER A 217 10.65 16.20 6.40
N THR A 218 10.81 17.51 6.25
CA THR A 218 9.77 18.38 5.73
C THR A 218 9.35 17.92 4.33
N LEU A 219 8.06 17.74 4.11
CA LEU A 219 7.50 17.38 2.82
C LEU A 219 7.77 18.51 1.80
N GLN A 220 8.31 18.16 0.64
CA GLN A 220 8.52 19.10 -0.48
C GLN A 220 7.23 19.34 -1.25
N VAL A 221 6.40 18.30 -1.34
CA VAL A 221 5.04 18.33 -1.87
C VAL A 221 4.13 17.58 -0.92
N PRO A 222 2.81 17.88 -0.88
CA PRO A 222 1.88 17.14 -0.04
C PRO A 222 1.72 15.68 -0.50
N TYR A 223 1.29 14.80 0.41
CA TYR A 223 0.78 13.47 0.05
C TYR A 223 -0.63 13.26 0.61
N VAL A 224 -1.36 12.26 0.07
CA VAL A 224 -2.68 11.89 0.57
C VAL A 224 -2.58 10.64 1.44
N ALA A 225 -3.05 10.73 2.69
CA ALA A 225 -2.98 9.62 3.64
C ALA A 225 -4.08 8.59 3.41
N ASN A 226 -3.74 7.30 3.41
CA ASN A 226 -4.66 6.20 3.14
C ASN A 226 -5.81 6.08 4.15
N ALA A 227 -5.51 6.27 5.43
CA ALA A 227 -6.48 6.03 6.51
C ALA A 227 -7.59 7.10 6.58
N THR A 228 -7.33 8.31 6.04
CA THR A 228 -8.24 9.46 6.16
C THR A 228 -8.59 10.11 4.82
N ALA A 229 -7.84 9.81 3.76
CA ALA A 229 -7.88 10.49 2.47
C ALA A 229 -7.63 12.01 2.55
N GLU A 230 -7.02 12.50 3.64
CA GLU A 230 -6.66 13.89 3.80
C GLU A 230 -5.32 14.22 3.16
N ILE A 231 -5.17 15.47 2.71
CA ILE A 231 -3.89 16.01 2.25
C ILE A 231 -3.01 16.31 3.47
N VAL A 232 -1.81 15.74 3.49
CA VAL A 232 -0.84 15.88 4.57
C VAL A 232 0.33 16.74 4.11
N THR A 233 0.61 17.80 4.86
CA THR A 233 1.75 18.71 4.68
C THR A 233 2.69 18.70 5.90
N ASP A 234 2.21 18.20 7.04
CA ASP A 234 2.98 18.11 8.29
C ASP A 234 3.64 16.73 8.42
N SER A 235 4.96 16.70 8.31
CA SER A 235 5.74 15.45 8.43
C SER A 235 5.63 14.78 9.80
N LYS A 236 5.25 15.50 10.85
CA LYS A 236 5.04 14.91 12.19
C LYS A 236 3.89 13.90 12.24
N LYS A 237 2.98 13.95 11.28
CA LYS A 237 1.86 13.02 11.17
C LYS A 237 2.22 11.70 10.49
N ILE A 238 3.35 11.62 9.77
CA ILE A 238 3.70 10.48 8.90
C ILE A 238 3.72 9.16 9.68
N SER A 239 4.46 9.09 10.78
CA SER A 239 4.57 7.86 11.58
C SER A 239 3.23 7.37 12.10
N THR A 240 2.39 8.29 12.57
CA THR A 240 1.03 7.98 13.04
C THR A 240 0.15 7.44 11.91
N PHE A 241 0.19 8.05 10.70
CA PHE A 241 -0.58 7.56 9.55
C PHE A 241 -0.08 6.23 9.05
N PHE A 242 1.24 6.01 8.98
CA PHE A 242 1.80 4.71 8.60
C PHE A 242 1.37 3.58 9.55
N ALA A 243 1.47 3.82 10.86
CA ALA A 243 1.02 2.84 11.85
C ALA A 243 -0.48 2.57 11.74
N LYS A 244 -1.30 3.62 11.66
CA LYS A 244 -2.75 3.52 11.53
C LYS A 244 -3.15 2.84 10.21
N GLY A 245 -2.42 3.10 9.12
CA GLY A 245 -2.65 2.52 7.80
C GLY A 245 -2.53 0.99 7.75
N ILE A 246 -1.87 0.35 8.74
CA ILE A 246 -1.77 -1.12 8.81
C ILE A 246 -3.11 -1.76 9.18
N TYR A 247 -3.88 -1.14 10.08
CA TYR A 247 -5.10 -1.71 10.65
C TYR A 247 -6.37 -0.90 10.37
N SER A 248 -6.28 0.13 9.50
CA SER A 248 -7.41 0.93 9.04
C SER A 248 -7.66 0.72 7.55
N SER A 249 -8.89 0.95 7.12
CA SER A 249 -9.26 0.91 5.70
C SER A 249 -8.40 1.84 4.86
N VAL A 250 -8.01 1.38 3.69
CA VAL A 250 -7.42 2.22 2.64
C VAL A 250 -8.55 2.93 1.88
N ARG A 251 -8.62 4.24 2.02
CA ARG A 251 -9.63 5.10 1.38
C ARG A 251 -9.14 5.57 0.01
N TRP A 252 -8.85 4.61 -0.90
CA TRP A 252 -8.25 4.94 -2.19
C TRP A 252 -9.14 5.75 -3.10
N GLN A 253 -10.44 5.38 -3.20
CA GLN A 253 -11.41 6.16 -3.95
C GLN A 253 -11.44 7.61 -3.45
N GLN A 254 -11.59 7.83 -2.15
CA GLN A 254 -11.64 9.16 -1.56
C GLN A 254 -10.31 9.91 -1.74
N SER A 255 -9.18 9.20 -1.74
CA SER A 255 -7.87 9.81 -2.01
C SER A 255 -7.78 10.37 -3.43
N ILE A 256 -8.31 9.64 -4.42
CA ILE A 256 -8.40 10.13 -5.81
C ILE A 256 -9.36 11.32 -5.90
N GLU A 257 -10.55 11.23 -5.27
CA GLU A 257 -11.52 12.32 -5.22
C GLU A 257 -10.90 13.59 -4.60
N THR A 258 -10.19 13.45 -3.48
CA THR A 258 -9.45 14.56 -2.83
C THR A 258 -8.43 15.19 -3.78
N MET A 259 -7.67 14.40 -4.53
CA MET A 259 -6.70 14.95 -5.49
C MET A 259 -7.39 15.72 -6.62
N LEU A 260 -8.48 15.18 -7.19
CA LEU A 260 -9.26 15.83 -8.25
C LEU A 260 -9.87 17.16 -7.77
N GLU A 261 -10.47 17.19 -6.56
CA GLU A 261 -11.01 18.39 -5.93
C GLU A 261 -9.93 19.47 -5.70
N ASN A 262 -8.68 19.06 -5.54
CA ASN A 262 -7.54 19.97 -5.39
C ASN A 262 -6.83 20.31 -6.72
N GLY A 263 -7.48 20.00 -7.85
CA GLY A 263 -7.07 20.44 -9.18
C GLY A 263 -6.01 19.56 -9.84
N VAL A 264 -5.83 18.32 -9.39
CA VAL A 264 -5.03 17.33 -10.10
C VAL A 264 -5.77 16.90 -11.37
N ASP A 265 -5.07 16.88 -12.49
CA ASP A 265 -5.61 16.54 -13.81
C ASP A 265 -4.68 15.63 -14.64
N THR A 266 -3.50 15.31 -14.10
CA THR A 266 -2.49 14.45 -14.74
C THR A 266 -1.82 13.55 -13.73
#